data_e76cc85ad3961c14e23ae0d0d1bd048f
#
_entry.id   e76cc85ad3961c14e23ae0d0d1bd048f
#
_cell.length_a   1.000
_cell.length_b   1.000
_cell.length_c   1.000
_cell.angle_alpha   90.00
_cell.angle_beta   90.00
_cell.angle_gamma   90.00
#
_symmetry.space_group_name_H-M   'P 1'
#
loop_
_entity.id
_entity.type
_entity.pdbx_description
1 polymer ?
#
loop_
_entity_poly.entity_id
_entity_poly.type
_entity_poly.pdbx_seq_one_letter_code
_entity_poly.pdbx_strand_id
1 'polypeptide(L)'
;MLKFERNVLFLQLVRVLCREMAAVTEKTIDIDKILKGKMGAKAKYIPRPLGNWLKRIAHQDQVNAFLWESRDKTGVDWLEACVKYLDITLEVEGKENLPAPDDGRLYTFVSNHPLGGQDGVALGAIIGRFYDGRFRYLVNDLLMNLPGLAPVCIPINKTGSQSRNFPAMVEAGFQSDNHMLMFPAGICSRRHHGTIADIPWKKTFISKSVEYQRDVVPIHFSGQNSGFFYRLANISDKYLSFNLAMLFLADEMYKNVHKTFHVKIGEPIPWQTFDKSKSPMEWAQVVRERVYSL
;
A
#
# COMPACT_ATOMS: atom_id res chain seq x y z
N MET A 1 56.97 -12.33 -1.56
CA MET A 1 56.00 -12.20 -0.45
C MET A 1 54.83 -11.29 -0.79
N LEU A 2 55.02 -10.03 -1.16
CA LEU A 2 53.93 -9.05 -1.45
C LEU A 2 52.92 -9.46 -2.57
N LYS A 3 53.30 -10.24 -3.57
CA LYS A 3 52.38 -10.70 -4.63
C LYS A 3 51.41 -11.79 -4.15
N PHE A 4 51.83 -12.60 -3.17
CA PHE A 4 51.00 -13.68 -2.61
C PHE A 4 49.91 -13.12 -1.69
N GLU A 5 50.25 -12.17 -0.88
CA GLU A 5 49.29 -11.52 0.02
C GLU A 5 48.21 -10.72 -0.74
N ARG A 6 48.55 -10.02 -1.81
CA ARG A 6 47.58 -9.34 -2.67
C ARG A 6 46.59 -10.29 -3.33
N ASN A 7 47.03 -11.51 -3.73
CA ASN A 7 46.14 -12.50 -4.32
C ASN A 7 45.22 -13.14 -3.27
N VAL A 8 45.68 -13.31 -2.04
CA VAL A 8 44.87 -13.83 -0.93
C VAL A 8 43.78 -12.80 -0.54
N LEU A 9 44.15 -11.50 -0.46
CA LEU A 9 43.21 -10.42 -0.16
C LEU A 9 42.16 -10.27 -1.27
N PHE A 10 42.57 -10.35 -2.52
CA PHE A 10 41.67 -10.31 -3.68
C PHE A 10 40.70 -11.52 -3.70
N LEU A 11 41.18 -12.73 -3.39
CA LEU A 11 40.33 -13.91 -3.28
C LEU A 11 39.39 -13.85 -2.10
N GLN A 12 39.81 -13.25 -0.98
CA GLN A 12 38.89 -12.98 0.17
C GLN A 12 37.84 -11.96 -0.21
N LEU A 13 38.21 -10.86 -0.87
CA LEU A 13 37.27 -9.84 -1.34
C LEU A 13 36.26 -10.42 -2.34
N VAL A 14 36.72 -11.22 -3.30
CA VAL A 14 35.87 -11.94 -4.25
C VAL A 14 34.95 -12.94 -3.55
N ARG A 15 35.45 -13.66 -2.52
CA ARG A 15 34.60 -14.56 -1.71
C ARG A 15 33.56 -13.83 -0.89
N VAL A 16 33.90 -12.67 -0.33
CA VAL A 16 32.93 -11.80 0.40
C VAL A 16 31.91 -11.26 -0.58
N LEU A 17 32.32 -10.72 -1.73
CA LEU A 17 31.42 -10.25 -2.78
C LEU A 17 30.55 -11.38 -3.35
N CYS A 18 31.10 -12.56 -3.59
CA CYS A 18 30.33 -13.74 -4.01
C CYS A 18 29.37 -14.23 -2.91
N ARG A 19 29.73 -14.10 -1.62
CA ARG A 19 28.84 -14.43 -0.50
C ARG A 19 27.72 -13.41 -0.35
N GLU A 20 28.01 -12.12 -0.51
CA GLU A 20 27.00 -11.06 -0.53
C GLU A 20 26.11 -11.18 -1.77
N MET A 21 26.67 -11.47 -2.95
CA MET A 21 25.89 -11.78 -4.15
C MET A 21 25.09 -13.08 -4.02
N ALA A 22 25.58 -14.09 -3.30
CA ALA A 22 24.82 -15.33 -3.04
C ALA A 22 23.74 -15.14 -1.97
N ALA A 23 23.92 -14.21 -1.03
CA ALA A 23 22.88 -13.82 -0.06
C ALA A 23 21.73 -13.07 -0.72
N VAL A 24 21.95 -12.41 -1.87
CA VAL A 24 20.91 -11.83 -2.74
C VAL A 24 20.05 -12.92 -3.43
N THR A 25 20.35 -14.20 -3.27
CA THR A 25 19.64 -15.30 -3.95
C THR A 25 18.37 -15.76 -3.27
N GLU A 26 18.04 -15.33 -2.05
CA GLU A 26 16.75 -15.58 -1.46
C GLU A 26 15.78 -14.46 -1.88
N LYS A 27 15.10 -14.66 -3.01
CA LYS A 27 14.11 -13.71 -3.51
C LYS A 27 12.93 -13.64 -2.55
N THR A 28 12.72 -12.48 -1.93
CA THR A 28 11.54 -12.20 -1.12
C THR A 28 10.29 -12.26 -1.99
N ILE A 29 10.35 -11.64 -3.18
CA ILE A 29 9.31 -11.73 -4.20
C ILE A 29 9.80 -12.66 -5.32
N ASP A 30 9.15 -13.81 -5.48
CA ASP A 30 9.44 -14.78 -6.51
C ASP A 30 8.16 -15.11 -7.28
N ILE A 31 8.07 -14.58 -8.50
CA ILE A 31 6.91 -14.76 -9.38
C ILE A 31 6.68 -16.22 -9.71
N ASP A 32 7.74 -17.03 -9.88
CA ASP A 32 7.59 -18.46 -10.16
C ASP A 32 6.98 -19.20 -8.96
N LYS A 33 7.41 -18.88 -7.72
CA LYS A 33 6.80 -19.43 -6.49
C LYS A 33 5.33 -18.99 -6.33
N ILE A 34 5.03 -17.72 -6.60
CA ILE A 34 3.67 -17.19 -6.53
C ILE A 34 2.76 -17.87 -7.55
N LEU A 35 3.20 -18.02 -8.79
CA LEU A 35 2.46 -18.71 -9.84
C LEU A 35 2.23 -20.19 -9.48
N LYS A 36 3.27 -20.87 -8.99
CA LYS A 36 3.18 -22.25 -8.53
C LYS A 36 2.20 -22.41 -7.36
N GLY A 37 2.24 -21.51 -6.38
CA GLY A 37 1.33 -21.51 -5.25
C GLY A 37 -0.14 -21.31 -5.65
N LYS A 38 -0.40 -20.40 -6.62
CA LYS A 38 -1.77 -20.10 -7.08
C LYS A 38 -2.32 -21.10 -8.10
N MET A 39 -1.48 -21.64 -8.98
CA MET A 39 -1.91 -22.52 -10.09
C MET A 39 -1.56 -24.00 -9.86
N GLY A 40 -0.81 -24.31 -8.80
CA GLY A 40 -0.37 -25.67 -8.50
C GLY A 40 0.39 -26.30 -9.65
N ALA A 41 0.08 -27.55 -9.99
CA ALA A 41 0.71 -28.28 -11.08
C ALA A 41 0.54 -27.63 -12.46
N LYS A 42 -0.47 -26.76 -12.66
CA LYS A 42 -0.70 -26.06 -13.92
C LYS A 42 0.36 -24.98 -14.22
N ALA A 43 1.09 -24.49 -13.21
CA ALA A 43 2.16 -23.51 -13.41
C ALA A 43 3.24 -23.97 -14.38
N LYS A 44 3.48 -25.28 -14.50
CA LYS A 44 4.45 -25.87 -15.43
C LYS A 44 4.12 -25.65 -16.92
N TYR A 45 2.86 -25.33 -17.22
CA TYR A 45 2.40 -25.06 -18.58
C TYR A 45 2.54 -23.59 -19.00
N ILE A 46 2.97 -22.72 -18.07
CA ILE A 46 3.22 -21.30 -18.38
C ILE A 46 4.45 -21.22 -19.29
N PRO A 47 4.33 -20.68 -20.53
CA PRO A 47 5.47 -20.52 -21.42
C PRO A 47 6.55 -19.62 -20.77
N ARG A 48 7.82 -19.98 -20.90
CA ARG A 48 8.94 -19.19 -20.37
C ARG A 48 8.89 -17.69 -20.75
N PRO A 49 8.56 -17.30 -22.01
CA PRO A 49 8.44 -15.89 -22.36
C PRO A 49 7.39 -15.15 -21.53
N LEU A 50 6.25 -15.80 -21.24
CA LEU A 50 5.19 -15.21 -20.40
C LEU A 50 5.64 -15.06 -18.93
N GLY A 51 6.32 -16.08 -18.39
CA GLY A 51 6.90 -16.00 -17.04
C GLY A 51 7.91 -14.86 -16.93
N ASN A 52 8.82 -14.74 -17.90
CA ASN A 52 9.82 -13.66 -17.94
C ASN A 52 9.16 -12.27 -18.12
N TRP A 53 8.11 -12.18 -18.90
CA TRP A 53 7.33 -10.96 -19.06
C TRP A 53 6.65 -10.56 -17.73
N LEU A 54 6.04 -11.49 -17.00
CA LEU A 54 5.45 -11.25 -15.68
C LEU A 54 6.48 -10.76 -14.66
N LYS A 55 7.68 -11.36 -14.62
CA LYS A 55 8.78 -10.90 -13.76
C LYS A 55 9.18 -9.47 -14.08
N ARG A 56 9.23 -9.11 -15.37
CA ARG A 56 9.57 -7.75 -15.82
C ARG A 56 8.53 -6.72 -15.42
N ILE A 57 7.24 -6.97 -15.62
CA ILE A 57 6.17 -6.02 -15.22
C ILE A 57 6.00 -5.92 -13.69
N ALA A 58 6.36 -6.98 -12.98
CA ALA A 58 6.40 -6.96 -11.51
C ALA A 58 7.69 -6.30 -10.98
N HIS A 59 8.62 -5.89 -11.84
CA HIS A 59 9.92 -5.33 -11.48
C HIS A 59 10.65 -6.18 -10.43
N GLN A 60 10.56 -7.52 -10.57
CA GLN A 60 10.97 -8.48 -9.55
C GLN A 60 12.38 -8.23 -9.02
N ASP A 61 13.33 -7.98 -9.91
CA ASP A 61 14.74 -7.83 -9.52
C ASP A 61 14.98 -6.50 -8.80
N GLN A 62 14.37 -5.41 -9.28
CA GLN A 62 14.46 -4.09 -8.64
C GLN A 62 13.77 -4.08 -7.26
N VAL A 63 12.58 -4.69 -7.16
CA VAL A 63 11.87 -4.82 -5.88
C VAL A 63 12.70 -5.65 -4.90
N ASN A 64 13.26 -6.78 -5.31
CA ASN A 64 14.11 -7.60 -4.43
C ASN A 64 15.39 -6.88 -4.03
N ALA A 65 16.02 -6.10 -4.92
CA ALA A 65 17.16 -5.26 -4.57
C ALA A 65 16.80 -4.24 -3.48
N PHE A 66 15.69 -3.51 -3.66
CA PHE A 66 15.20 -2.57 -2.65
C PHE A 66 14.88 -3.26 -1.31
N LEU A 67 14.21 -4.41 -1.33
CA LEU A 67 13.89 -5.18 -0.13
C LEU A 67 15.16 -5.65 0.60
N TRP A 68 16.20 -5.99 -0.13
CA TRP A 68 17.49 -6.34 0.45
C TRP A 68 18.20 -5.12 1.07
N GLU A 69 18.23 -3.99 0.38
CA GLU A 69 18.84 -2.75 0.86
C GLU A 69 18.13 -2.18 2.09
N SER A 70 16.81 -2.38 2.17
CA SER A 70 15.96 -1.90 3.27
C SER A 70 15.62 -2.97 4.33
N ARG A 71 16.30 -4.12 4.34
CA ARG A 71 15.97 -5.27 5.19
C ARG A 71 16.06 -5.03 6.69
N ASP A 72 16.82 -4.02 7.09
CA ASP A 72 17.00 -3.55 8.47
C ASP A 72 15.94 -2.54 8.92
N LYS A 73 15.06 -2.10 8.00
CA LYS A 73 14.02 -1.10 8.23
C LYS A 73 12.65 -1.74 8.35
N THR A 74 11.81 -1.19 9.23
CA THR A 74 10.42 -1.63 9.40
C THR A 74 9.50 -0.45 9.67
N GLY A 75 8.21 -0.63 9.46
CA GLY A 75 7.19 0.37 9.75
C GLY A 75 7.45 1.68 9.02
N VAL A 76 7.51 2.78 9.75
CA VAL A 76 7.66 4.14 9.20
C VAL A 76 8.99 4.30 8.47
N ASP A 77 10.09 3.82 9.05
CA ASP A 77 11.42 3.94 8.44
C ASP A 77 11.52 3.21 7.11
N TRP A 78 10.79 2.08 6.97
CA TRP A 78 10.69 1.37 5.70
C TRP A 78 9.85 2.15 4.69
N LEU A 79 8.73 2.76 5.11
CA LEU A 79 7.88 3.59 4.25
C LEU A 79 8.62 4.82 3.73
N GLU A 80 9.40 5.49 4.59
CA GLU A 80 10.26 6.61 4.17
C GLU A 80 11.38 6.16 3.22
N ALA A 81 11.95 4.96 3.44
CA ALA A 81 12.90 4.38 2.50
C ALA A 81 12.26 4.13 1.13
N CYS A 82 10.98 3.69 1.08
CA CYS A 82 10.24 3.56 -0.18
C CYS A 82 10.03 4.91 -0.87
N VAL A 83 9.62 5.96 -0.13
CA VAL A 83 9.45 7.33 -0.67
C VAL A 83 10.77 7.81 -1.29
N LYS A 84 11.88 7.62 -0.58
CA LYS A 84 13.22 7.99 -1.05
C LYS A 84 13.65 7.16 -2.27
N TYR A 85 13.43 5.84 -2.25
CA TYR A 85 13.80 4.95 -3.35
C TYR A 85 13.05 5.28 -4.63
N LEU A 86 11.76 5.62 -4.51
CA LEU A 86 10.93 6.03 -5.64
C LEU A 86 11.18 7.47 -6.07
N ASP A 87 12.02 8.20 -5.32
CA ASP A 87 12.36 9.61 -5.56
C ASP A 87 11.10 10.47 -5.82
N ILE A 88 10.11 10.31 -4.96
CA ILE A 88 8.86 11.07 -5.01
C ILE A 88 8.92 12.27 -4.07
N THR A 89 8.41 13.39 -4.55
CA THR A 89 8.23 14.61 -3.75
C THR A 89 6.78 14.69 -3.27
N LEU A 90 6.59 15.01 -1.98
CA LEU A 90 5.26 15.14 -1.37
C LEU A 90 5.04 16.60 -0.96
N GLU A 91 4.10 17.26 -1.62
CA GLU A 91 3.62 18.59 -1.23
C GLU A 91 2.36 18.42 -0.39
N VAL A 92 2.46 18.76 0.89
CA VAL A 92 1.41 18.51 1.88
C VAL A 92 0.82 19.82 2.35
N GLU A 93 -0.45 20.04 2.03
CA GLU A 93 -1.29 21.14 2.49
C GLU A 93 -2.19 20.68 3.64
N GLY A 94 -2.54 21.58 4.57
CA GLY A 94 -3.43 21.28 5.69
C GLY A 94 -2.77 20.44 6.79
N LYS A 95 -1.44 20.47 6.94
CA LYS A 95 -0.75 19.78 8.04
C LYS A 95 -1.23 20.22 9.42
N GLU A 96 -1.66 21.46 9.55
CA GLU A 96 -2.25 22.07 10.73
C GLU A 96 -3.57 21.42 11.14
N ASN A 97 -4.25 20.72 10.24
CA ASN A 97 -5.45 19.95 10.48
C ASN A 97 -5.19 18.57 11.11
N LEU A 98 -3.90 18.14 11.16
CA LEU A 98 -3.56 16.92 11.88
C LEU A 98 -3.76 17.15 13.37
N PRO A 99 -4.60 16.34 14.05
CA PRO A 99 -4.76 16.43 15.49
C PRO A 99 -3.44 16.23 16.22
N ALA A 100 -3.26 16.90 17.36
CA ALA A 100 -2.03 16.80 18.13
C ALA A 100 -1.75 15.34 18.56
N PRO A 101 -0.49 14.85 18.44
CA PRO A 101 -0.18 13.45 18.76
C PRO A 101 -0.39 13.05 20.23
N ASP A 102 -0.46 14.04 21.12
CA ASP A 102 -0.58 13.93 22.58
C ASP A 102 -1.95 14.32 23.12
N ASP A 103 -2.96 14.50 22.27
CA ASP A 103 -4.32 14.84 22.71
C ASP A 103 -5.10 13.67 23.34
N GLY A 104 -4.48 12.49 23.41
CA GLY A 104 -5.04 11.29 24.02
C GLY A 104 -6.16 10.63 23.22
N ARG A 105 -6.44 11.10 22.00
CA ARG A 105 -7.51 10.60 21.13
C ARG A 105 -6.96 9.77 19.98
N LEU A 106 -7.82 8.92 19.44
CA LEU A 106 -7.51 8.10 18.27
C LEU A 106 -8.38 8.51 17.08
N TYR A 107 -7.80 8.50 15.90
CA TYR A 107 -8.41 9.01 14.68
C TYR A 107 -8.49 7.94 13.60
N THR A 108 -9.46 8.12 12.69
CA THR A 108 -9.58 7.34 11.46
C THR A 108 -9.24 8.25 10.27
N PHE A 109 -8.07 8.09 9.71
CA PHE A 109 -7.65 8.75 8.48
C PHE A 109 -8.24 8.04 7.28
N VAL A 110 -8.87 8.77 6.37
CA VAL A 110 -9.47 8.19 5.16
C VAL A 110 -9.03 8.95 3.93
N SER A 111 -8.65 8.22 2.89
CA SER A 111 -8.18 8.82 1.64
C SER A 111 -8.79 8.14 0.41
N ASN A 112 -8.87 8.90 -0.68
CA ASN A 112 -9.00 8.32 -2.01
C ASN A 112 -7.76 7.46 -2.33
N HIS A 113 -7.87 6.58 -3.32
CA HIS A 113 -6.85 5.59 -3.64
C HIS A 113 -6.46 5.62 -5.13
N PRO A 114 -5.86 6.73 -5.61
CA PRO A 114 -5.63 6.92 -7.04
C PRO A 114 -4.59 5.98 -7.63
N LEU A 115 -3.55 5.62 -6.88
CA LEU A 115 -2.39 4.90 -7.38
C LEU A 115 -2.36 3.42 -6.97
N GLY A 116 -2.93 3.07 -5.82
CA GLY A 116 -3.00 1.69 -5.33
C GLY A 116 -1.74 1.16 -4.66
N GLY A 117 -0.72 1.95 -4.49
CA GLY A 117 0.53 1.59 -3.84
C GLY A 117 1.27 2.80 -3.31
N GLN A 118 1.70 3.71 -4.17
CA GLN A 118 2.47 4.89 -3.76
C GLN A 118 1.73 5.83 -2.81
N ASP A 119 0.42 6.00 -3.00
CA ASP A 119 -0.45 6.75 -2.10
C ASP A 119 -0.47 6.12 -0.69
N GLY A 120 -0.56 4.80 -0.60
CA GLY A 120 -0.45 4.08 0.67
C GLY A 120 0.91 4.30 1.35
N VAL A 121 2.00 4.15 0.60
CA VAL A 121 3.37 4.37 1.09
C VAL A 121 3.56 5.80 1.58
N ALA A 122 3.14 6.79 0.77
CA ALA A 122 3.30 8.21 1.08
C ALA A 122 2.49 8.63 2.32
N LEU A 123 1.20 8.26 2.38
CA LEU A 123 0.36 8.59 3.52
C LEU A 123 0.82 7.92 4.80
N GLY A 124 1.29 6.68 4.71
CA GLY A 124 1.86 6.01 5.87
C GLY A 124 3.17 6.60 6.35
N ALA A 125 4.01 7.11 5.46
CA ALA A 125 5.22 7.83 5.86
C ALA A 125 4.84 9.15 6.56
N ILE A 126 3.88 9.92 6.02
CA ILE A 126 3.42 11.20 6.61
C ILE A 126 2.80 10.97 7.99
N ILE A 127 1.74 10.14 8.06
CA ILE A 127 0.97 9.89 9.28
C ILE A 127 1.85 9.15 10.30
N GLY A 128 2.59 8.14 9.84
CA GLY A 128 3.44 7.36 10.69
C GLY A 128 4.54 8.18 11.35
N ARG A 129 5.17 9.10 10.63
CA ARG A 129 6.18 10.00 11.20
C ARG A 129 5.56 10.98 12.18
N PHE A 130 4.38 11.53 11.87
CA PHE A 130 3.70 12.50 12.72
C PHE A 130 3.22 11.89 14.06
N TYR A 131 2.77 10.62 14.04
CA TYR A 131 2.26 9.91 15.22
C TYR A 131 3.22 8.85 15.77
N ASP A 132 4.50 8.94 15.49
CA ASP A 132 5.55 8.03 16.00
C ASP A 132 5.22 6.54 15.77
N GLY A 133 4.77 6.21 14.58
CA GLY A 133 4.42 4.83 14.18
C GLY A 133 3.10 4.30 14.73
N ARG A 134 2.37 5.08 15.52
CA ARG A 134 1.08 4.68 16.11
C ARG A 134 -0.08 4.73 15.11
N PHE A 135 0.03 3.97 14.04
CA PHE A 135 -1.04 3.79 13.06
C PHE A 135 -1.06 2.38 12.48
N ARG A 136 -2.19 2.00 11.89
CA ARG A 136 -2.35 0.73 11.19
C ARG A 136 -3.14 0.92 9.92
N TYR A 137 -2.75 0.14 8.88
CA TYR A 137 -3.52 0.04 7.62
C TYR A 137 -4.41 -1.18 7.60
N LEU A 138 -5.52 -1.08 6.92
CA LEU A 138 -6.21 -2.25 6.39
C LEU A 138 -5.71 -2.53 4.96
N VAL A 139 -4.95 -3.59 4.79
CA VAL A 139 -4.28 -3.91 3.51
C VAL A 139 -4.63 -5.30 2.98
N ASN A 140 -4.46 -5.50 1.67
CA ASN A 140 -4.53 -6.84 1.08
C ASN A 140 -3.42 -7.74 1.67
N ASP A 141 -3.76 -9.01 1.93
CA ASP A 141 -2.86 -10.02 2.50
C ASP A 141 -1.56 -10.21 1.70
N LEU A 142 -1.56 -9.95 0.40
CA LEU A 142 -0.34 -10.00 -0.43
C LEU A 142 0.75 -9.04 0.07
N LEU A 143 0.37 -7.90 0.66
CA LEU A 143 1.32 -6.93 1.20
C LEU A 143 2.01 -7.40 2.48
N MET A 144 1.49 -8.44 3.14
CA MET A 144 2.15 -9.08 4.27
C MET A 144 3.45 -9.82 3.89
N ASN A 145 3.67 -10.06 2.59
CA ASN A 145 4.92 -10.59 2.08
C ASN A 145 6.04 -9.52 2.00
N LEU A 146 5.76 -8.28 2.36
CA LEU A 146 6.73 -7.19 2.49
C LEU A 146 7.13 -7.05 3.96
N PRO A 147 8.29 -7.60 4.39
CA PRO A 147 8.65 -7.69 5.81
C PRO A 147 8.69 -6.32 6.49
N GLY A 148 9.20 -5.30 5.78
CA GLY A 148 9.28 -3.94 6.31
C GLY A 148 7.93 -3.26 6.54
N LEU A 149 6.89 -3.63 5.76
CA LEU A 149 5.53 -3.07 5.86
C LEU A 149 4.67 -3.82 6.89
N ALA A 150 4.90 -5.11 7.07
CA ALA A 150 4.05 -5.99 7.87
C ALA A 150 3.71 -5.46 9.29
N PRO A 151 4.64 -4.82 10.04
CA PRO A 151 4.35 -4.34 11.40
C PRO A 151 3.24 -3.29 11.51
N VAL A 152 2.96 -2.54 10.43
CA VAL A 152 1.93 -1.50 10.41
C VAL A 152 0.66 -1.94 9.68
N CYS A 153 0.57 -3.20 9.25
CA CYS A 153 -0.52 -3.73 8.47
C CYS A 153 -1.48 -4.61 9.27
N ILE A 154 -2.77 -4.47 8.97
CA ILE A 154 -3.82 -5.41 9.35
C ILE A 154 -4.26 -6.11 8.05
N PRO A 155 -3.96 -7.40 7.85
CA PRO A 155 -4.26 -8.07 6.59
C PRO A 155 -5.75 -8.27 6.39
N ILE A 156 -6.23 -7.94 5.20
CA ILE A 156 -7.59 -8.22 4.75
C ILE A 156 -7.53 -9.32 3.71
N ASN A 157 -8.04 -10.48 4.04
CA ASN A 157 -8.22 -11.55 3.05
C ASN A 157 -9.69 -11.60 2.62
N LYS A 158 -9.93 -11.42 1.31
CA LYS A 158 -11.29 -11.47 0.73
C LYS A 158 -11.69 -12.87 0.28
N THR A 159 -10.77 -13.84 0.33
CA THR A 159 -11.00 -15.20 -0.18
C THR A 159 -10.49 -16.25 0.79
N GLY A 160 -11.22 -17.37 0.90
CA GLY A 160 -10.82 -18.51 1.73
C GLY A 160 -11.29 -18.44 3.19
N SER A 161 -10.77 -19.33 4.03
CA SER A 161 -11.15 -19.49 5.46
C SER A 161 -10.83 -18.24 6.31
N GLN A 162 -9.82 -17.48 5.92
CA GLN A 162 -9.43 -16.22 6.60
C GLN A 162 -10.43 -15.08 6.37
N SER A 163 -11.27 -15.14 5.33
CA SER A 163 -12.31 -14.13 5.11
C SER A 163 -13.33 -14.07 6.27
N ARG A 164 -13.49 -15.16 7.03
CA ARG A 164 -14.34 -15.21 8.21
C ARG A 164 -13.76 -14.42 9.39
N ASN A 165 -12.45 -14.28 9.47
CA ASN A 165 -11.76 -13.56 10.54
C ASN A 165 -11.61 -12.06 10.25
N PHE A 166 -11.95 -11.61 9.04
CA PHE A 166 -11.83 -10.21 8.66
C PHE A 166 -12.53 -9.24 9.62
N PRO A 167 -13.79 -9.45 10.03
CA PRO A 167 -14.44 -8.56 10.99
C PRO A 167 -13.68 -8.47 12.32
N ALA A 168 -13.19 -9.60 12.85
CA ALA A 168 -12.42 -9.63 14.09
C ALA A 168 -11.07 -8.91 13.98
N MET A 169 -10.41 -8.96 12.82
CA MET A 169 -9.14 -8.25 12.60
C MET A 169 -9.35 -6.75 12.49
N VAL A 170 -10.41 -6.29 11.82
CA VAL A 170 -10.80 -4.87 11.80
C VAL A 170 -11.12 -4.41 13.22
N GLU A 171 -11.89 -5.21 13.95
CA GLU A 171 -12.23 -4.96 15.35
C GLU A 171 -10.98 -4.77 16.21
N ALA A 172 -10.05 -5.71 16.18
CA ALA A 172 -8.79 -5.64 16.90
C ALA A 172 -7.97 -4.39 16.54
N GLY A 173 -8.00 -3.96 15.27
CA GLY A 173 -7.37 -2.73 14.83
C GLY A 173 -7.97 -1.49 15.49
N PHE A 174 -9.30 -1.39 15.53
CA PHE A 174 -10.00 -0.28 16.18
C PHE A 174 -9.93 -0.31 17.71
N GLN A 175 -9.76 -1.47 18.31
CA GLN A 175 -9.54 -1.63 19.76
C GLN A 175 -8.11 -1.30 20.19
N SER A 176 -7.16 -1.25 19.26
CA SER A 176 -5.76 -0.96 19.59
C SER A 176 -5.53 0.53 19.82
N ASP A 177 -4.42 0.87 20.49
CA ASP A 177 -3.97 2.25 20.71
C ASP A 177 -3.32 2.87 19.45
N ASN A 178 -3.80 2.48 18.26
CA ASN A 178 -3.29 2.98 17.01
C ASN A 178 -4.38 3.75 16.24
N HIS A 179 -3.97 4.79 15.54
CA HIS A 179 -4.79 5.41 14.52
C HIS A 179 -5.05 4.44 13.36
N MET A 180 -6.17 4.61 12.66
CA MET A 180 -6.49 3.79 11.50
C MET A 180 -6.33 4.58 10.21
N LEU A 181 -5.54 4.07 9.25
CA LEU A 181 -5.47 4.62 7.91
C LEU A 181 -6.19 3.70 6.94
N MET A 182 -7.19 4.23 6.26
CA MET A 182 -8.09 3.43 5.43
C MET A 182 -8.27 4.05 4.04
N PHE A 183 -8.41 3.17 3.05
CA PHE A 183 -8.84 3.50 1.70
C PHE A 183 -10.23 2.88 1.48
N PRO A 184 -11.32 3.61 1.75
CA PRO A 184 -12.65 3.00 1.85
C PRO A 184 -13.20 2.43 0.54
N ALA A 185 -12.68 2.84 -0.61
CA ALA A 185 -12.96 2.21 -1.90
C ALA A 185 -12.51 0.73 -1.93
N GLY A 186 -11.40 0.41 -1.26
CA GLY A 186 -10.82 -0.93 -1.15
C GLY A 186 -10.16 -1.45 -2.44
N ILE A 187 -10.12 -0.63 -3.48
CA ILE A 187 -9.38 -0.81 -4.73
C ILE A 187 -8.97 0.55 -5.27
N CYS A 188 -7.97 0.59 -6.16
CA CYS A 188 -7.56 1.84 -6.81
C CYS A 188 -8.72 2.48 -7.56
N SER A 189 -8.66 3.80 -7.71
CA SER A 189 -9.60 4.59 -8.54
C SER A 189 -9.80 3.98 -9.93
N ARG A 190 -10.94 4.26 -10.51
CA ARG A 190 -11.35 3.81 -11.85
C ARG A 190 -11.57 5.01 -12.77
N ARG A 191 -11.46 4.77 -14.07
CA ARG A 191 -11.83 5.77 -15.09
C ARG A 191 -13.20 5.44 -15.63
N HIS A 192 -14.19 6.29 -15.35
CA HIS A 192 -15.54 6.20 -15.92
C HIS A 192 -15.90 7.53 -16.59
N HIS A 193 -16.35 7.48 -17.84
CA HIS A 193 -16.76 8.67 -18.61
C HIS A 193 -15.72 9.80 -18.63
N GLY A 194 -14.43 9.43 -18.70
CA GLY A 194 -13.31 10.39 -18.69
C GLY A 194 -12.84 10.83 -17.32
N THR A 195 -13.61 10.65 -16.27
CA THR A 195 -13.27 11.02 -14.89
C THR A 195 -12.59 9.86 -14.17
N ILE A 196 -11.49 10.17 -13.46
CA ILE A 196 -10.79 9.23 -12.60
C ILE A 196 -11.21 9.51 -11.16
N ALA A 197 -11.84 8.53 -10.54
CA ALA A 197 -12.27 8.63 -9.15
C ALA A 197 -12.43 7.22 -8.54
N ASP A 198 -12.49 7.18 -7.22
CA ASP A 198 -12.82 5.97 -6.49
C ASP A 198 -14.24 5.52 -6.81
N ILE A 199 -14.45 4.22 -6.79
CA ILE A 199 -15.79 3.64 -6.70
C ILE A 199 -16.46 4.08 -5.38
N PRO A 200 -17.79 3.89 -5.21
CA PRO A 200 -18.48 4.24 -3.97
C PRO A 200 -17.77 3.68 -2.73
N TRP A 201 -17.57 4.53 -1.73
CA TRP A 201 -16.89 4.17 -0.51
C TRP A 201 -17.72 3.26 0.38
N LYS A 202 -17.06 2.30 1.03
CA LYS A 202 -17.70 1.36 1.96
C LYS A 202 -17.91 2.00 3.33
N LYS A 203 -18.99 1.62 4.00
CA LYS A 203 -19.42 2.17 5.29
C LYS A 203 -18.56 1.81 6.49
N THR A 204 -17.64 0.85 6.37
CA THR A 204 -16.92 0.26 7.53
C THR A 204 -16.24 1.31 8.39
N PHE A 205 -15.56 2.29 7.77
CA PHE A 205 -14.88 3.34 8.53
C PHE A 205 -15.86 4.23 9.31
N ILE A 206 -17.04 4.57 8.74
CA ILE A 206 -18.09 5.33 9.45
C ILE A 206 -18.59 4.52 10.66
N SER A 207 -19.03 3.28 10.43
CA SER A 207 -19.60 2.45 11.51
C SER A 207 -18.60 2.27 12.64
N LYS A 208 -17.33 2.01 12.33
CA LYS A 208 -16.29 1.82 13.34
C LYS A 208 -15.84 3.11 13.99
N SER A 209 -15.81 4.23 13.29
CA SER A 209 -15.49 5.53 13.88
C SER A 209 -16.56 5.96 14.90
N VAL A 210 -17.84 5.72 14.63
CA VAL A 210 -18.91 5.95 15.60
C VAL A 210 -18.79 5.02 16.80
N GLU A 211 -18.59 3.72 16.56
CA GLU A 211 -18.49 2.68 17.60
C GLU A 211 -17.33 2.95 18.58
N TYR A 212 -16.18 3.38 18.05
CA TYR A 212 -14.95 3.63 18.82
C TYR A 212 -14.69 5.11 19.10
N GLN A 213 -15.67 5.97 18.83
CA GLN A 213 -15.60 7.43 19.09
C GLN A 213 -14.34 8.09 18.50
N ARG A 214 -14.01 7.73 17.24
CA ARG A 214 -12.86 8.26 16.51
C ARG A 214 -13.33 9.28 15.48
N ASP A 215 -12.81 10.49 15.55
CA ASP A 215 -13.05 11.48 14.49
C ASP A 215 -12.40 11.03 13.19
N VAL A 216 -13.02 11.42 12.08
CA VAL A 216 -12.55 11.05 10.73
C VAL A 216 -11.78 12.20 10.13
N VAL A 217 -10.52 11.97 9.77
CA VAL A 217 -9.66 12.94 9.09
C VAL A 217 -9.65 12.65 7.59
N PRO A 218 -10.29 13.48 6.75
CA PRO A 218 -10.34 13.30 5.31
C PRO A 218 -9.03 13.75 4.67
N ILE A 219 -8.47 12.95 3.75
CA ILE A 219 -7.25 13.26 3.03
C ILE A 219 -7.49 13.03 1.54
N HIS A 220 -7.13 14.02 0.73
CA HIS A 220 -7.06 13.87 -0.72
C HIS A 220 -5.63 13.63 -1.17
N PHE A 221 -5.41 12.61 -1.97
CA PHE A 221 -4.14 12.31 -2.62
C PHE A 221 -4.26 12.50 -4.12
N SER A 222 -3.38 13.33 -4.71
CA SER A 222 -3.34 13.55 -6.15
C SER A 222 -2.63 12.40 -6.88
N GLY A 223 -2.87 12.30 -8.17
CA GLY A 223 -2.18 11.34 -9.03
C GLY A 223 -3.12 10.46 -9.83
N GLN A 224 -2.52 9.77 -10.79
CA GLN A 224 -3.24 8.82 -11.64
C GLN A 224 -2.30 7.78 -12.22
N ASN A 225 -2.83 6.61 -12.47
CA ASN A 225 -2.17 5.55 -13.22
C ASN A 225 -2.29 5.77 -14.73
N SER A 226 -1.63 4.95 -15.53
CA SER A 226 -1.66 5.07 -16.97
C SER A 226 -3.05 4.78 -17.57
N GLY A 227 -3.30 5.31 -18.76
CA GLY A 227 -4.53 4.98 -19.49
C GLY A 227 -4.66 3.49 -19.81
N PHE A 228 -3.54 2.77 -19.94
CA PHE A 228 -3.51 1.32 -20.09
C PHE A 228 -4.04 0.63 -18.83
N PHE A 229 -3.57 1.03 -17.64
CA PHE A 229 -4.02 0.50 -16.36
C PHE A 229 -5.55 0.59 -16.22
N TYR A 230 -6.12 1.76 -16.47
CA TYR A 230 -7.58 1.95 -16.34
C TYR A 230 -8.38 1.15 -17.36
N ARG A 231 -7.89 1.04 -18.60
CA ARG A 231 -8.55 0.17 -19.61
C ARG A 231 -8.55 -1.29 -19.18
N LEU A 232 -7.40 -1.76 -18.69
CA LEU A 232 -7.26 -3.13 -18.21
C LEU A 232 -8.12 -3.39 -16.96
N ALA A 233 -8.19 -2.44 -16.03
CA ALA A 233 -9.03 -2.52 -14.86
C ALA A 233 -10.52 -2.61 -15.24
N ASN A 234 -10.99 -1.75 -16.15
CA ASN A 234 -12.38 -1.77 -16.61
C ASN A 234 -12.73 -3.08 -17.36
N ILE A 235 -11.81 -3.62 -18.16
CA ILE A 235 -11.99 -4.94 -18.81
C ILE A 235 -12.08 -6.03 -17.76
N SER A 236 -11.20 -6.00 -16.76
CA SER A 236 -11.20 -6.97 -15.67
C SER A 236 -12.51 -6.95 -14.90
N ASP A 237 -12.96 -5.77 -14.50
CA ASP A 237 -14.21 -5.59 -13.74
C ASP A 237 -15.44 -6.07 -14.52
N LYS A 238 -15.42 -5.96 -15.88
CA LYS A 238 -16.55 -6.35 -16.73
C LYS A 238 -16.57 -7.82 -17.12
N TYR A 239 -15.41 -8.44 -17.35
CA TYR A 239 -15.32 -9.75 -18.00
C TYR A 239 -14.58 -10.82 -17.18
N LEU A 240 -13.85 -10.44 -16.12
CA LEU A 240 -13.01 -11.37 -15.36
C LEU A 240 -13.46 -11.47 -13.91
N SER A 241 -13.26 -12.62 -13.30
CA SER A 241 -13.49 -12.84 -11.85
C SER A 241 -12.38 -12.30 -10.96
N PHE A 242 -11.30 -11.76 -11.54
CA PHE A 242 -10.16 -11.20 -10.83
C PHE A 242 -9.66 -9.92 -11.51
N ASN A 243 -9.09 -9.02 -10.73
CA ASN A 243 -8.56 -7.76 -11.23
C ASN A 243 -7.17 -7.94 -11.83
N LEU A 244 -7.09 -8.09 -13.15
CA LEU A 244 -5.84 -8.26 -13.89
C LEU A 244 -4.92 -7.04 -13.78
N ALA A 245 -5.49 -5.83 -13.62
CA ALA A 245 -4.71 -4.60 -13.49
C ALA A 245 -3.81 -4.60 -12.24
N MET A 246 -4.14 -5.38 -11.20
CA MET A 246 -3.28 -5.51 -10.01
C MET A 246 -1.89 -6.05 -10.33
N LEU A 247 -1.74 -6.85 -11.39
CA LEU A 247 -0.42 -7.34 -11.81
C LEU A 247 0.50 -6.21 -12.30
N PHE A 248 -0.07 -5.10 -12.71
CA PHE A 248 0.65 -3.93 -13.24
C PHE A 248 0.88 -2.84 -12.20
N LEU A 249 0.46 -3.01 -10.94
CA LEU A 249 0.64 -1.97 -9.92
C LEU A 249 2.12 -1.64 -9.69
N ALA A 250 3.00 -2.65 -9.69
CA ALA A 250 4.43 -2.41 -9.58
C ALA A 250 4.94 -1.59 -10.77
N ASP A 251 4.55 -1.95 -11.99
CA ASP A 251 4.91 -1.23 -13.21
C ASP A 251 4.39 0.22 -13.20
N GLU A 252 3.16 0.46 -12.69
CA GLU A 252 2.62 1.81 -12.52
C GLU A 252 3.41 2.61 -11.46
N MET A 253 3.85 1.97 -10.36
CA MET A 253 4.72 2.62 -9.38
C MET A 253 6.03 3.10 -10.01
N TYR A 254 6.67 2.25 -10.81
CA TYR A 254 7.92 2.62 -11.50
C TYR A 254 7.73 3.66 -12.62
N LYS A 255 6.55 3.76 -13.22
CA LYS A 255 6.19 4.86 -14.14
C LYS A 255 5.96 6.19 -13.42
N ASN A 256 5.73 6.14 -12.13
CA ASN A 256 5.46 7.30 -11.28
C ASN A 256 6.65 7.71 -10.41
N VAL A 257 7.87 7.18 -10.64
CA VAL A 257 9.11 7.66 -10.00
C VAL A 257 9.41 9.11 -10.41
N HIS A 258 10.16 9.82 -9.57
CA HIS A 258 10.54 11.22 -9.78
C HIS A 258 9.38 12.19 -9.89
N LYS A 259 8.18 11.83 -9.40
CA LYS A 259 6.99 12.67 -9.48
C LYS A 259 6.72 13.41 -8.17
N THR A 260 6.09 14.56 -8.31
CA THR A 260 5.50 15.30 -7.20
C THR A 260 4.05 14.93 -7.06
N PHE A 261 3.62 14.63 -5.84
CA PHE A 261 2.24 14.38 -5.46
C PHE A 261 1.78 15.42 -4.45
N HIS A 262 0.56 15.91 -4.64
CA HIS A 262 -0.08 16.82 -3.70
C HIS A 262 -0.98 16.03 -2.74
N VAL A 263 -0.82 16.30 -1.47
CA VAL A 263 -1.60 15.71 -0.38
C VAL A 263 -2.31 16.84 0.34
N LYS A 264 -3.64 16.77 0.42
CA LYS A 264 -4.42 17.76 1.16
C LYS A 264 -5.13 17.10 2.33
N ILE A 265 -4.87 17.61 3.52
CA ILE A 265 -5.45 17.12 4.77
C ILE A 265 -6.57 18.07 5.18
N GLY A 266 -7.78 17.57 5.25
CA GLY A 266 -8.94 18.34 5.68
C GLY A 266 -9.10 18.33 7.20
N GLU A 267 -9.97 19.22 7.69
CA GLU A 267 -10.33 19.28 9.10
C GLU A 267 -10.97 17.97 9.57
N PRO A 268 -10.65 17.51 10.80
CA PRO A 268 -11.29 16.35 11.41
C PRO A 268 -12.82 16.52 11.48
N ILE A 269 -13.54 15.49 11.07
CA ILE A 269 -15.00 15.41 11.16
C ILE A 269 -15.33 14.69 12.47
N PRO A 270 -15.95 15.34 13.45
CA PRO A 270 -16.34 14.71 14.70
C PRO A 270 -17.21 13.48 14.47
N TRP A 271 -16.96 12.39 15.17
CA TRP A 271 -17.70 11.15 15.02
C TRP A 271 -19.20 11.30 15.29
N GLN A 272 -19.59 12.27 16.15
CA GLN A 272 -20.98 12.60 16.45
C GLN A 272 -21.75 13.16 15.25
N THR A 273 -21.03 13.66 14.23
CA THR A 273 -21.62 14.13 12.98
C THR A 273 -22.34 12.99 12.24
N PHE A 274 -21.88 11.75 12.42
CA PHE A 274 -22.43 10.57 11.76
C PHE A 274 -23.64 10.01 12.51
N ASP A 275 -24.68 10.81 12.60
CA ASP A 275 -25.92 10.52 13.29
C ASP A 275 -26.89 9.65 12.46
N LYS A 276 -28.13 9.48 12.99
CA LYS A 276 -29.17 8.68 12.33
C LYS A 276 -29.89 9.40 11.18
N SER A 277 -29.51 10.64 10.83
CA SER A 277 -30.12 11.40 9.71
C SER A 277 -29.79 10.78 8.36
N LYS A 278 -28.69 10.02 8.28
CA LYS A 278 -28.26 9.27 7.10
C LYS A 278 -27.81 7.86 7.51
N SER A 279 -27.91 6.93 6.58
CA SER A 279 -27.29 5.61 6.76
C SER A 279 -25.77 5.72 6.75
N PRO A 280 -25.04 4.78 7.39
CA PRO A 280 -23.58 4.78 7.34
C PRO A 280 -23.01 4.72 5.90
N MET A 281 -23.76 4.20 4.94
CA MET A 281 -23.37 4.19 3.52
C MET A 281 -23.48 5.58 2.89
N GLU A 282 -24.54 6.31 3.19
CA GLU A 282 -24.72 7.70 2.73
C GLU A 282 -23.66 8.62 3.35
N TRP A 283 -23.40 8.48 4.65
CA TRP A 283 -22.31 9.20 5.30
C TRP A 283 -20.95 8.92 4.66
N ALA A 284 -20.68 7.68 4.26
CA ALA A 284 -19.45 7.33 3.56
C ALA A 284 -19.31 8.09 2.23
N GLN A 285 -20.41 8.32 1.49
CA GLN A 285 -20.37 9.11 0.26
C GLN A 285 -20.20 10.62 0.56
N VAL A 286 -20.80 11.14 1.61
CA VAL A 286 -20.59 12.53 2.05
C VAL A 286 -19.12 12.79 2.38
N VAL A 287 -18.47 11.87 3.12
CA VAL A 287 -17.04 11.99 3.42
C VAL A 287 -16.19 11.85 2.15
N ARG A 288 -16.56 10.94 1.23
CA ARG A 288 -15.91 10.82 -0.07
C ARG A 288 -15.98 12.15 -0.85
N GLU A 289 -17.14 12.77 -0.94
CA GLU A 289 -17.33 14.07 -1.59
C GLU A 289 -16.47 15.15 -0.91
N ARG A 290 -16.42 15.17 0.42
CA ARG A 290 -15.54 16.08 1.17
C ARG A 290 -14.07 15.89 0.79
N VAL A 291 -13.57 14.65 0.66
CA VAL A 291 -12.20 14.36 0.21
C VAL A 291 -11.94 14.90 -1.20
N TYR A 292 -12.87 14.72 -2.12
CA TYR A 292 -12.70 15.23 -3.49
C TYR A 292 -12.92 16.75 -3.64
N SER A 293 -13.40 17.43 -2.61
CA SER A 293 -13.54 18.90 -2.57
C SER A 293 -12.34 19.63 -1.94
N LEU A 294 -11.39 18.88 -1.34
CA LEU A 294 -10.12 19.43 -0.88
C LEU A 294 -9.24 19.81 -2.06
#